data_bdd0ecb60d56b0f9beb13b9029d26a66
#
_entry.id   bdd0ecb60d56b0f9beb13b9029d26a66
#
_cell.length_a   1.000
_cell.length_b   1.000
_cell.length_c   1.000
_cell.angle_alpha   90.00
_cell.angle_beta   90.00
_cell.angle_gamma   90.00
#
_symmetry.space_group_name_H-M   'P 1'
#
loop_
_entity.id
_entity.type
_entity.pdbx_description
1 polymer ?
#
loop_
_entity_poly.entity_id
_entity_poly.type
_entity_poly.pdbx_seq_one_letter_code
_entity_poly.pdbx_strand_id
1 'polypeptide(L)'
;MEHRNADVIIAGTGVAGLFAALHLPKNKRILMLTKEEPEDSDSFLAQGGICVQRDETDYDSFMEDTLKAGHYENRKESVDIMIRSSREVIDELIAFGVDFNRKNGELLYTREGAHSKPRILYHKDITGKEITSTLLACVKKLSNVEILTQTTMIDIIPSLTVRKLKNR
;
A
#
# COMPACT_ATOMS: atom_id res chain seq x y z
N MET A 1 9.20 0.28 31.73
CA MET A 1 9.28 0.59 30.29
C MET A 1 9.27 -0.74 29.57
N GLU A 2 8.34 -0.95 28.67
CA GLU A 2 8.25 -2.20 27.91
C GLU A 2 9.22 -2.16 26.73
N HIS A 3 9.97 -3.24 26.53
CA HIS A 3 10.91 -3.39 25.41
C HIS A 3 10.44 -4.50 24.50
N ARG A 4 10.33 -4.19 23.22
CA ARG A 4 10.02 -5.18 22.18
C ARG A 4 11.15 -5.24 21.16
N ASN A 5 11.41 -6.43 20.63
CA ASN A 5 12.41 -6.65 19.60
C ASN A 5 11.73 -7.11 18.32
N ALA A 6 12.05 -6.46 17.22
CA ALA A 6 11.59 -6.83 15.89
C ALA A 6 12.76 -6.72 14.90
N ASP A 7 12.67 -7.46 13.79
CA ASP A 7 13.61 -7.35 12.68
C ASP A 7 13.20 -6.20 11.76
N VAL A 8 11.88 -5.94 11.67
CA VAL A 8 11.29 -4.87 10.87
C VAL A 8 10.19 -4.18 11.66
N ILE A 9 10.16 -2.86 11.62
CA ILE A 9 9.08 -2.03 12.16
C ILE A 9 8.38 -1.35 10.97
N ILE A 10 7.05 -1.47 10.91
CA ILE A 10 6.21 -0.81 9.92
C ILE A 10 5.32 0.21 10.64
N ALA A 11 5.50 1.48 10.31
CA ALA A 11 4.66 2.56 10.86
C ALA A 11 3.46 2.82 9.93
N GLY A 12 2.29 2.43 10.39
CA GLY A 12 1.01 2.56 9.69
C GLY A 12 0.46 1.25 9.14
N THR A 13 -0.86 1.13 9.19
CA THR A 13 -1.67 -0.01 8.70
C THR A 13 -2.45 0.33 7.44
N GLY A 14 -2.05 1.37 6.70
CA GLY A 14 -2.55 1.63 5.36
C GLY A 14 -2.09 0.58 4.34
N VAL A 15 -2.58 0.68 3.11
CA VAL A 15 -2.32 -0.32 2.05
C VAL A 15 -0.83 -0.61 1.87
N ALA A 16 0.04 0.40 1.89
CA ALA A 16 1.49 0.21 1.71
C ALA A 16 2.12 -0.62 2.84
N GLY A 17 1.75 -0.33 4.09
CA GLY A 17 2.25 -1.07 5.26
C GLY A 17 1.79 -2.52 5.27
N LEU A 18 0.50 -2.75 4.99
CA LEU A 18 -0.08 -4.09 4.93
C LEU A 18 0.52 -4.91 3.78
N PHE A 19 0.65 -4.32 2.60
CA PHE A 19 1.25 -4.97 1.44
C PHE A 19 2.72 -5.32 1.70
N ALA A 20 3.49 -4.39 2.29
CA ALA A 20 4.88 -4.67 2.68
C ALA A 20 4.98 -5.83 3.68
N ALA A 21 4.11 -5.88 4.69
CA ALA A 21 4.11 -6.96 5.68
C ALA A 21 3.88 -8.34 5.05
N LEU A 22 3.02 -8.42 4.02
CA LEU A 22 2.72 -9.66 3.30
C LEU A 22 3.91 -10.17 2.45
N HIS A 23 4.81 -9.27 2.02
CA HIS A 23 5.97 -9.58 1.16
C HIS A 23 7.27 -9.79 1.93
N LEU A 24 7.30 -9.46 3.22
CA LEU A 24 8.49 -9.69 4.03
C LEU A 24 8.68 -11.20 4.34
N PRO A 25 9.95 -11.66 4.46
CA PRO A 25 10.24 -13.06 4.76
C PRO A 25 9.60 -13.53 6.07
N LYS A 26 8.96 -14.69 6.05
CA LYS A 26 8.24 -15.26 7.21
C LYS A 26 9.13 -15.55 8.42
N ASN A 27 10.44 -15.62 8.25
CA ASN A 27 11.42 -15.79 9.35
C ASN A 27 11.80 -14.45 10.01
N LYS A 28 11.24 -13.32 9.59
CA LYS A 28 11.44 -12.00 10.20
C LYS A 28 10.30 -11.68 11.15
N ARG A 29 10.64 -11.20 12.33
CA ARG A 29 9.66 -10.66 13.28
C ARG A 29 9.30 -9.24 12.85
N ILE A 30 8.03 -9.02 12.58
CA ILE A 30 7.51 -7.75 12.08
C ILE A 30 6.63 -7.13 13.15
N LEU A 31 6.89 -5.88 13.48
CA LEU A 31 6.06 -5.08 14.37
C LEU A 31 5.41 -3.95 13.56
N MET A 32 4.11 -3.97 13.47
CA MET A 32 3.34 -2.87 12.86
C MET A 32 2.78 -1.97 13.95
N LEU A 33 2.86 -0.67 13.76
CA LEU A 33 2.35 0.35 14.69
C LEU A 33 1.22 1.13 14.02
N THR A 34 0.11 1.36 14.72
CA THR A 34 -0.95 2.25 14.25
C THR A 34 -1.44 3.15 15.37
N LYS A 35 -1.70 4.43 15.04
CA LYS A 35 -2.16 5.45 16.01
C LYS A 35 -3.51 5.10 16.61
N GLU A 36 -4.41 4.64 15.76
CA GLU A 36 -5.78 4.27 16.09
C GLU A 36 -5.97 2.77 15.81
N GLU A 37 -7.20 2.35 15.50
CA GLU A 37 -7.44 0.99 15.05
C GLU A 37 -6.88 0.76 13.63
N PRO A 38 -6.55 -0.48 13.25
CA PRO A 38 -5.96 -0.77 11.94
C PRO A 38 -6.84 -0.36 10.75
N GLU A 39 -8.14 -0.26 10.97
CA GLU A 39 -9.15 0.16 10.00
C GLU A 39 -9.24 1.69 9.85
N ASP A 40 -8.66 2.47 10.77
CA ASP A 40 -8.70 3.94 10.76
C ASP A 40 -7.56 4.55 9.92
N SER A 41 -7.38 4.06 8.70
CA SER A 41 -6.36 4.59 7.79
C SER A 41 -6.98 5.35 6.62
N ASP A 42 -6.26 6.35 6.09
CA ASP A 42 -6.68 7.07 4.89
C ASP A 42 -6.92 6.12 3.72
N SER A 43 -6.14 5.04 3.62
CA SER A 43 -6.34 4.01 2.61
C SER A 43 -7.68 3.30 2.74
N PHE A 44 -8.16 3.08 3.97
CA PHE A 44 -9.48 2.49 4.21
C PHE A 44 -10.63 3.42 3.81
N LEU A 45 -10.44 4.73 3.98
CA LEU A 45 -11.45 5.74 3.68
C LEU A 45 -11.47 6.13 2.18
N ALA A 46 -10.47 5.72 1.40
CA ALA A 46 -10.37 6.05 -0.01
C ALA A 46 -11.53 5.44 -0.81
N GLN A 47 -12.29 6.30 -1.49
CA GLN A 47 -13.49 5.91 -2.26
C GLN A 47 -13.20 5.60 -3.72
N GLY A 48 -12.28 6.34 -4.34
CA GLY A 48 -11.91 6.19 -5.75
C GLY A 48 -11.55 4.76 -6.15
N GLY A 49 -10.58 4.61 -7.01
CA GLY A 49 -10.11 3.30 -7.43
C GLY A 49 -8.59 3.22 -7.44
N ILE A 50 -8.08 2.16 -8.00
CA ILE A 50 -6.67 1.96 -8.23
C ILE A 50 -6.39 1.90 -9.73
N CYS A 51 -5.45 2.71 -10.20
CA CYS A 51 -5.10 2.75 -11.62
C CYS A 51 -4.13 1.63 -11.97
N VAL A 52 -4.29 1.08 -13.17
CA VAL A 52 -3.47 -0.01 -13.68
C VAL A 52 -3.21 0.16 -15.18
N GLN A 53 -2.00 -0.15 -15.62
CA GLN A 53 -1.67 -0.21 -17.04
C GLN A 53 -2.47 -1.33 -17.71
N ARG A 54 -3.29 -0.99 -18.71
CA ARG A 54 -4.18 -1.94 -19.37
C ARG A 54 -3.44 -2.89 -20.32
N ASP A 55 -2.56 -2.31 -21.12
CA ASP A 55 -1.73 -3.01 -22.09
C ASP A 55 -0.49 -2.17 -22.42
N GLU A 56 0.39 -2.67 -23.28
CA GLU A 56 1.62 -1.96 -23.65
C GLU A 56 1.35 -0.61 -24.35
N THR A 57 0.23 -0.47 -25.05
CA THR A 57 -0.15 0.78 -25.76
C THR A 57 -0.66 1.85 -24.80
N ASP A 58 -0.96 1.49 -23.54
CA ASP A 58 -1.43 2.42 -22.51
C ASP A 58 -0.29 3.14 -21.78
N TYR A 59 0.94 2.63 -21.85
CA TYR A 59 2.06 3.14 -21.07
C TYR A 59 2.30 4.65 -21.25
N ASP A 60 2.46 5.11 -22.50
CA ASP A 60 2.81 6.50 -22.78
C ASP A 60 1.71 7.45 -22.31
N SER A 61 0.44 7.11 -22.52
CA SER A 61 -0.68 7.92 -22.06
C SER A 61 -0.82 7.91 -20.54
N PHE A 62 -0.51 6.80 -19.87
CA PHE A 62 -0.54 6.74 -18.41
C PHE A 62 0.61 7.55 -17.80
N MET A 63 1.80 7.47 -18.39
CA MET A 63 2.96 8.29 -17.99
C MET A 63 2.62 9.78 -18.11
N GLU A 64 2.12 10.22 -19.25
CA GLU A 64 1.78 11.64 -19.51
C GLU A 64 0.68 12.13 -18.56
N ASP A 65 -0.41 11.37 -18.39
CA ASP A 65 -1.49 11.71 -17.46
C ASP A 65 -0.95 11.90 -16.02
N THR A 66 -0.07 11.01 -15.59
CA THR A 66 0.52 11.05 -14.23
C THR A 66 1.46 12.24 -14.06
N LEU A 67 2.35 12.48 -15.02
CA LEU A 67 3.27 13.62 -14.99
C LEU A 67 2.52 14.95 -15.00
N LYS A 68 1.50 15.06 -15.86
CA LYS A 68 0.66 16.26 -15.95
C LYS A 68 -0.11 16.51 -14.65
N ALA A 69 -0.70 15.48 -14.03
CA ALA A 69 -1.41 15.59 -12.76
C ALA A 69 -0.50 16.07 -11.62
N GLY A 70 0.77 15.68 -11.65
CA GLY A 70 1.80 16.14 -10.72
C GLY A 70 2.54 17.40 -11.15
N HIS A 71 1.99 18.17 -12.12
CA HIS A 71 2.61 19.40 -12.66
C HIS A 71 4.07 19.21 -13.13
N TYR A 72 4.43 17.98 -13.56
CA TYR A 72 5.77 17.55 -13.96
C TYR A 72 6.84 17.64 -12.86
N GLU A 73 6.42 17.77 -11.59
CA GLU A 73 7.30 17.71 -10.42
C GLU A 73 7.63 16.27 -10.01
N ASN A 74 7.00 15.28 -10.65
CA ASN A 74 7.19 13.86 -10.38
C ASN A 74 8.61 13.40 -10.73
N ARG A 75 9.12 12.45 -9.94
CA ARG A 75 10.30 11.67 -10.33
C ARG A 75 9.89 10.63 -11.36
N LYS A 76 10.32 10.80 -12.61
CA LYS A 76 9.96 9.95 -13.74
C LYS A 76 10.25 8.46 -13.49
N GLU A 77 11.38 8.14 -12.86
CA GLU A 77 11.76 6.78 -12.52
C GLU A 77 10.75 6.12 -11.57
N SER A 78 10.24 6.88 -10.59
CA SER A 78 9.23 6.39 -9.67
C SER A 78 7.88 6.15 -10.37
N VAL A 79 7.51 7.04 -11.30
CA VAL A 79 6.30 6.86 -12.11
C VAL A 79 6.44 5.65 -13.04
N ASP A 80 7.59 5.45 -13.67
CA ASP A 80 7.86 4.28 -14.52
C ASP A 80 7.70 2.98 -13.74
N ILE A 81 8.31 2.88 -12.56
CA ILE A 81 8.17 1.71 -11.68
C ILE A 81 6.69 1.48 -11.33
N MET A 82 5.98 2.51 -10.91
CA MET A 82 4.56 2.43 -10.54
C MET A 82 3.72 1.89 -11.70
N ILE A 83 3.90 2.41 -12.91
CA ILE A 83 3.11 2.01 -14.08
C ILE A 83 3.42 0.55 -14.45
N ARG A 84 4.70 0.21 -14.59
CA ARG A 84 5.12 -1.14 -15.04
C ARG A 84 4.75 -2.25 -14.05
N SER A 85 4.85 -1.98 -12.74
CA SER A 85 4.48 -2.95 -11.71
C SER A 85 2.96 -3.04 -11.46
N SER A 86 2.17 -2.11 -12.00
CA SER A 86 0.74 -1.99 -11.63
C SER A 86 -0.07 -3.25 -11.91
N ARG A 87 0.20 -3.96 -13.01
CA ARG A 87 -0.53 -5.19 -13.37
C ARG A 87 -0.23 -6.32 -12.40
N GLU A 88 1.05 -6.55 -12.11
CA GLU A 88 1.49 -7.56 -11.15
C GLU A 88 0.87 -7.30 -9.76
N VAL A 89 0.90 -6.04 -9.30
CA VAL A 89 0.27 -5.64 -8.03
C VAL A 89 -1.23 -5.92 -8.02
N ILE A 90 -1.96 -5.65 -9.11
CA ILE A 90 -3.40 -5.96 -9.20
C ILE A 90 -3.65 -7.48 -9.15
N ASP A 91 -2.86 -8.25 -9.87
CA ASP A 91 -2.97 -9.72 -9.86
C ASP A 91 -2.72 -10.28 -8.45
N GLU A 92 -1.74 -9.75 -7.73
CA GLU A 92 -1.50 -10.10 -6.32
C GLU A 92 -2.66 -9.70 -5.39
N LEU A 93 -3.21 -8.49 -5.54
CA LEU A 93 -4.37 -8.07 -4.76
C LEU A 93 -5.56 -9.01 -4.96
N ILE A 94 -5.82 -9.42 -6.21
CA ILE A 94 -6.85 -10.41 -6.53
C ILE A 94 -6.52 -11.78 -5.90
N ALA A 95 -5.26 -12.20 -5.92
CA ALA A 95 -4.82 -13.44 -5.30
C ALA A 95 -4.97 -13.42 -3.77
N PHE A 96 -4.82 -12.26 -3.12
CA PHE A 96 -5.14 -12.07 -1.70
C PHE A 96 -6.64 -12.08 -1.41
N GLY A 97 -7.50 -11.97 -2.43
CA GLY A 97 -8.95 -12.02 -2.32
C GLY A 97 -9.67 -10.67 -2.47
N VAL A 98 -8.98 -9.63 -2.95
CA VAL A 98 -9.63 -8.33 -3.25
C VAL A 98 -10.62 -8.51 -4.39
N ASP A 99 -11.87 -8.08 -4.15
CA ASP A 99 -12.97 -8.19 -5.10
C ASP A 99 -13.18 -6.87 -5.86
N PHE A 100 -12.57 -6.77 -7.04
CA PHE A 100 -12.86 -5.66 -7.96
C PHE A 100 -14.12 -5.93 -8.77
N ASN A 101 -14.86 -4.86 -9.12
CA ASN A 101 -16.05 -4.96 -9.93
C ASN A 101 -15.76 -5.66 -11.26
N ARG A 102 -16.70 -6.55 -11.66
CA ARG A 102 -16.60 -7.34 -12.89
C ARG A 102 -17.91 -7.23 -13.68
N LYS A 103 -17.79 -7.38 -15.00
CA LYS A 103 -18.92 -7.56 -15.91
C LYS A 103 -18.65 -8.76 -16.80
N ASN A 104 -19.52 -9.74 -16.78
CA ASN A 104 -19.38 -11.01 -17.53
C ASN A 104 -18.05 -11.75 -17.19
N GLY A 105 -17.59 -11.66 -15.93
CA GLY A 105 -16.32 -12.27 -15.48
C GLY A 105 -15.07 -11.44 -15.70
N GLU A 106 -15.11 -10.39 -16.54
CA GLU A 106 -13.97 -9.52 -16.82
C GLU A 106 -13.95 -8.32 -15.88
N LEU A 107 -12.74 -7.84 -15.53
CA LEU A 107 -12.54 -6.65 -14.70
C LEU A 107 -13.15 -5.41 -15.36
N LEU A 108 -13.89 -4.64 -14.58
CA LEU A 108 -14.55 -3.43 -15.04
C LEU A 108 -13.68 -2.21 -14.72
N TYR A 109 -13.41 -1.41 -15.75
CA TYR A 109 -12.59 -0.22 -15.64
C TYR A 109 -13.43 1.06 -15.79
N THR A 110 -13.12 2.06 -14.97
CA THR A 110 -13.67 3.40 -15.08
C THR A 110 -12.59 4.43 -15.39
N ARG A 111 -13.02 5.63 -15.74
CA ARG A 111 -12.15 6.79 -15.93
C ARG A 111 -12.51 7.86 -14.91
N GLU A 112 -11.53 8.29 -14.15
CA GLU A 112 -11.68 9.36 -13.17
C GLU A 112 -10.51 10.33 -13.20
N GLY A 113 -10.71 11.53 -12.66
CA GLY A 113 -9.69 12.54 -12.48
C GLY A 113 -8.97 12.91 -13.78
N ALA A 114 -7.65 12.95 -13.71
CA ALA A 114 -6.77 13.37 -14.81
C ALA A 114 -6.49 12.28 -15.85
N HIS A 115 -7.05 11.07 -15.71
CA HIS A 115 -6.78 9.98 -16.64
C HIS A 115 -7.49 10.18 -17.99
N SER A 116 -6.74 10.05 -19.08
CA SER A 116 -7.25 10.14 -20.46
C SER A 116 -7.99 8.88 -20.90
N LYS A 117 -7.70 7.72 -20.30
CA LYS A 117 -8.30 6.42 -20.61
C LYS A 117 -8.93 5.75 -19.38
N PRO A 118 -9.91 4.83 -19.57
CA PRO A 118 -10.44 4.00 -18.49
C PRO A 118 -9.38 3.00 -18.03
N ARG A 119 -8.71 3.25 -16.91
CA ARG A 119 -7.69 2.36 -16.33
C ARG A 119 -7.82 2.19 -14.82
N ILE A 120 -8.96 2.58 -14.24
CA ILE A 120 -9.19 2.55 -12.81
C ILE A 120 -10.06 1.35 -12.48
N LEU A 121 -9.54 0.46 -11.66
CA LEU A 121 -10.29 -0.63 -11.04
C LEU A 121 -10.92 -0.12 -9.74
N TYR A 122 -12.09 -0.62 -9.42
CA TYR A 122 -12.85 -0.16 -8.26
C TYR A 122 -13.72 -1.29 -7.68
N HIS A 123 -14.10 -1.14 -6.42
CA HIS A 123 -15.14 -1.96 -5.78
C HIS A 123 -16.23 -1.05 -5.26
N LYS A 124 -17.37 -0.96 -5.97
CA LYS A 124 -18.48 -0.06 -5.63
C LYS A 124 -17.95 1.37 -5.40
N ASP A 125 -18.27 1.97 -4.24
CA ASP A 125 -17.76 3.27 -3.78
C ASP A 125 -16.89 3.14 -2.53
N ILE A 126 -16.25 1.98 -2.34
CA ILE A 126 -15.49 1.64 -1.13
C ILE A 126 -14.20 0.87 -1.47
N THR A 127 -13.53 1.24 -2.56
CA THR A 127 -12.36 0.49 -3.04
C THR A 127 -11.24 0.41 -2.02
N GLY A 128 -10.95 1.50 -1.33
CA GLY A 128 -9.92 1.52 -0.28
C GLY A 128 -10.25 0.60 0.88
N LYS A 129 -11.51 0.59 1.32
CA LYS A 129 -12.00 -0.33 2.36
C LYS A 129 -11.84 -1.78 1.91
N GLU A 130 -12.24 -2.12 0.69
CA GLU A 130 -12.12 -3.47 0.15
C GLU A 130 -10.67 -3.96 0.16
N ILE A 131 -9.76 -3.17 -0.39
CA ILE A 131 -8.34 -3.52 -0.46
C ILE A 131 -7.74 -3.64 0.95
N THR A 132 -7.90 -2.62 1.80
CA THR A 132 -7.29 -2.60 3.13
C THR A 132 -7.83 -3.69 4.05
N SER A 133 -9.15 -3.91 4.07
CA SER A 133 -9.75 -4.97 4.90
C SER A 133 -9.26 -6.35 4.50
N THR A 134 -9.17 -6.61 3.20
CA THR A 134 -8.68 -7.89 2.66
C THR A 134 -7.22 -8.12 3.03
N LEU A 135 -6.35 -7.12 2.80
CA LEU A 135 -4.94 -7.23 3.17
C LEU A 135 -4.75 -7.36 4.69
N LEU A 136 -5.49 -6.60 5.49
CA LEU A 136 -5.44 -6.70 6.95
C LEU A 136 -5.85 -8.09 7.43
N ALA A 137 -6.90 -8.69 6.85
CA ALA A 137 -7.30 -10.04 7.16
C ALA A 137 -6.21 -11.08 6.81
N CYS A 138 -5.45 -10.85 5.74
CA CYS A 138 -4.30 -11.68 5.38
C CYS A 138 -3.13 -11.48 6.36
N VAL A 139 -2.80 -10.24 6.72
CA VAL A 139 -1.74 -9.94 7.69
C VAL A 139 -2.04 -10.52 9.06
N LYS A 140 -3.28 -10.44 9.55
CA LYS A 140 -3.72 -11.02 10.84
C LYS A 140 -3.53 -12.55 10.93
N LYS A 141 -3.37 -13.25 9.79
CA LYS A 141 -3.08 -14.69 9.75
C LYS A 141 -1.57 -15.02 9.85
N LEU A 142 -0.71 -14.01 9.75
CA LEU A 142 0.75 -14.20 9.80
C LEU A 142 1.22 -14.30 11.25
N SER A 143 1.84 -15.42 11.62
CA SER A 143 2.35 -15.66 12.98
C SER A 143 3.58 -14.84 13.34
N ASN A 144 4.24 -14.25 12.35
CA ASN A 144 5.44 -13.43 12.51
C ASN A 144 5.17 -11.92 12.50
N VAL A 145 3.90 -11.51 12.46
CA VAL A 145 3.48 -10.11 12.49
C VAL A 145 2.71 -9.83 13.78
N GLU A 146 3.11 -8.81 14.50
CA GLU A 146 2.40 -8.24 15.64
C GLU A 146 1.93 -6.83 15.26
N ILE A 147 0.67 -6.50 15.56
CA ILE A 147 0.10 -5.16 15.34
C ILE A 147 -0.14 -4.52 16.70
N LEU A 148 0.49 -3.37 16.96
CA LEU A 148 0.22 -2.53 18.12
C LEU A 148 -0.69 -1.39 17.72
N THR A 149 -1.90 -1.40 18.24
CA THR A 149 -2.87 -0.32 18.09
C THR A 149 -2.61 0.78 19.11
N GLN A 150 -3.22 1.94 18.97
CA GLN A 150 -3.13 3.08 19.88
C GLN A 150 -1.67 3.45 20.20
N THR A 151 -0.79 3.28 19.21
CA THR A 151 0.67 3.41 19.36
C THR A 151 1.24 4.38 18.35
N THR A 152 1.77 5.50 18.82
CA THR A 152 2.39 6.54 17.99
C THR A 152 3.91 6.42 18.01
N MET A 153 4.53 6.35 16.83
CA MET A 153 5.98 6.48 16.70
C MET A 153 6.37 7.95 16.88
N ILE A 154 7.14 8.25 17.92
CA ILE A 154 7.52 9.64 18.26
C ILE A 154 8.94 9.96 17.83
N ASP A 155 9.83 8.98 17.72
CA ASP A 155 11.22 9.19 17.31
C ASP A 155 11.87 7.89 16.80
N ILE A 156 12.95 8.05 16.03
CA ILE A 156 13.84 6.97 15.58
C ILE A 156 15.27 7.29 16.06
N ILE A 157 15.79 6.48 16.97
CA ILE A 157 17.14 6.65 17.51
C ILE A 157 18.10 5.65 16.85
N PRO A 158 18.93 6.07 15.88
CA PRO A 158 19.87 5.17 15.20
C PRO A 158 20.93 4.63 16.19
N SER A 159 21.38 3.39 16.00
CA SER A 159 22.35 2.72 16.87
C SER A 159 23.68 3.48 17.05
N LEU A 160 24.09 4.24 16.03
CA LEU A 160 25.28 5.12 16.10
C LEU A 160 25.11 6.26 17.11
N THR A 161 23.89 6.77 17.29
CA THR A 161 23.56 7.81 18.27
C THR A 161 23.58 7.25 19.69
N VAL A 162 23.08 6.04 19.88
CA VAL A 162 23.09 5.36 21.20
C VAL A 162 24.50 5.11 21.70
N ARG A 163 25.45 4.75 20.83
CA ARG A 163 26.87 4.58 21.20
C ARG A 163 27.51 5.89 21.70
N LYS A 164 27.16 7.05 21.11
CA LYS A 164 27.65 8.35 21.58
C LYS A 164 27.09 8.77 22.93
N LEU A 165 25.86 8.40 23.25
CA LEU A 165 25.22 8.71 24.54
C LEU A 165 25.73 7.83 25.69
N LYS A 166 26.16 6.58 25.43
CA LYS A 166 26.74 5.70 26.45
C LYS A 166 28.18 6.05 26.85
N ASN A 167 28.86 6.86 26.06
CA ASN A 167 30.24 7.30 26.29
C ASN A 167 30.34 8.73 26.84
N ARG A 168 29.27 9.30 27.34
CA ARG A 168 29.16 10.56 28.09
C ARG A 168 28.63 10.28 29.51
#